data_6c5e3ce68ec87cdbbe9c1778ed41dbe9
#
_entry.id   6c5e3ce68ec87cdbbe9c1778ed41dbe9
#
_cell.length_a   1.000
_cell.length_b   1.000
_cell.length_c   1.000
_cell.angle_alpha   90.00
_cell.angle_beta   90.00
_cell.angle_gamma   90.00
#
_symmetry.space_group_name_H-M   'P 1'
#
loop_
_entity.id
_entity.type
_entity.pdbx_description
1 polymer ?
#
loop_
_entity_poly.entity_id
_entity_poly.type
_entity_poly.pdbx_seq_one_letter_code
_entity_poly.pdbx_strand_id
1 'polypeptide(L)'
;MKDILILTYMEKRGFYHLFSDGFRTDALFEDKAAFVAAMNIIAVCFLKCKVVIPAFCLMDNHVHFVLYGTLKECCEFRDRFAHKYSLWYHNRYSCRRSEPIDFDIKLMDDEKYILNSIAYVLRNGIAAGYIYCAEDYPWSSAGLYFRRPETLAALTKEWTEVSLLTIRKRREMFQTMNDIPGEWKVTPEGFLWPGNYVDYQMVEKLFRTPKSFTFFMGQSKEEEINMSLGARELVALPDMELREKAVAHSRRMFRTSNLRELDAERRMRLAKTLRKEYRCSYKQIARIIHLDQKYLKELLG
;
A
#
# COMPACT_ATOMS: atom_id res chain seq x y z
N MET A 1 21.95 -16.24 30.64
CA MET A 1 20.51 -15.97 30.91
C MET A 1 19.91 -14.91 29.97
N LYS A 2 20.55 -13.75 29.73
CA LYS A 2 20.03 -12.74 28.78
C LYS A 2 19.88 -13.29 27.35
N ASP A 3 20.84 -14.05 26.87
CA ASP A 3 20.83 -14.58 25.50
C ASP A 3 19.73 -15.66 25.28
N ILE A 4 19.44 -16.45 26.30
CA ILE A 4 18.35 -17.46 26.26
C ILE A 4 16.99 -16.76 26.27
N LEU A 5 16.83 -15.69 27.06
CA LEU A 5 15.60 -14.87 27.08
C LEU A 5 15.37 -14.18 25.72
N ILE A 6 16.41 -13.66 25.10
CA ILE A 6 16.34 -13.02 23.77
C ILE A 6 15.97 -14.05 22.70
N LEU A 7 16.60 -15.23 22.70
CA LEU A 7 16.28 -16.33 21.79
C LEU A 7 14.83 -16.81 21.97
N THR A 8 14.37 -17.01 23.21
CA THR A 8 12.99 -17.43 23.50
C THR A 8 11.97 -16.37 23.06
N TYR A 9 12.32 -15.08 23.15
CA TYR A 9 11.46 -13.98 22.70
C TYR A 9 11.39 -13.90 21.17
N MET A 10 12.48 -14.20 20.46
CA MET A 10 12.54 -14.22 18.99
C MET A 10 11.76 -15.39 18.36
N GLU A 11 11.54 -16.48 19.10
CA GLU A 11 10.82 -17.66 18.63
C GLU A 11 9.30 -17.60 18.92
N LYS A 12 8.87 -16.69 19.79
CA LYS A 12 7.45 -16.54 20.12
C LYS A 12 6.70 -15.88 18.99
N ARG A 13 5.65 -16.53 18.52
CA ARG A 13 4.74 -15.93 17.53
C ARG A 13 3.92 -14.80 18.17
N GLY A 14 3.78 -13.70 17.47
CA GLY A 14 3.03 -12.53 17.89
C GLY A 14 2.55 -11.70 16.70
N PHE A 15 1.80 -10.64 16.99
CA PHE A 15 1.38 -9.68 16.00
C PHE A 15 2.45 -8.59 15.84
N TYR A 16 2.78 -8.27 14.61
CA TYR A 16 3.73 -7.23 14.26
C TYR A 16 3.12 -6.24 13.28
N HIS A 17 3.32 -4.96 13.53
CA HIS A 17 3.06 -3.90 12.55
C HIS A 17 4.36 -3.64 11.80
N LEU A 18 4.36 -3.99 10.53
CA LEU A 18 5.43 -3.69 9.57
C LEU A 18 4.97 -2.53 8.70
N PHE A 19 5.77 -1.47 8.61
CA PHE A 19 5.42 -0.30 7.82
C PHE A 19 6.67 0.38 7.28
N SER A 20 6.51 1.08 6.14
CA SER A 20 7.56 1.94 5.61
C SER A 20 7.26 3.41 5.91
N ASP A 21 8.31 4.25 5.95
CA ASP A 21 8.17 5.67 6.24
C ASP A 21 7.48 6.39 5.06
N GLY A 22 6.33 7.01 5.37
CA GLY A 22 5.57 7.84 4.42
C GLY A 22 6.06 9.29 4.32
N PHE A 23 7.06 9.69 5.11
CA PHE A 23 7.60 11.05 5.07
C PHE A 23 8.59 11.28 3.91
N ARG A 24 9.00 10.22 3.23
CA ARG A 24 9.85 10.34 2.05
C ARG A 24 9.09 11.03 0.91
N THR A 25 9.80 11.84 0.16
CA THR A 25 9.24 12.66 -0.94
C THR A 25 8.93 11.84 -2.18
N ASP A 26 9.54 10.67 -2.34
CA ASP A 26 9.38 9.83 -3.52
C ASP A 26 8.17 8.89 -3.41
N ALA A 27 7.38 8.82 -4.49
CA ALA A 27 6.31 7.85 -4.61
C ALA A 27 6.91 6.43 -4.58
N LEU A 28 6.31 5.55 -3.76
CA LEU A 28 6.67 4.14 -3.74
C LEU A 28 6.05 3.43 -4.94
N PHE A 29 4.78 3.73 -5.23
CA PHE A 29 4.06 3.20 -6.39
C PHE A 29 3.73 4.34 -7.36
N GLU A 30 4.40 4.35 -8.50
CA GLU A 30 4.32 5.46 -9.45
C GLU A 30 3.10 5.41 -10.37
N ASP A 31 2.53 4.22 -10.57
CA ASP A 31 1.39 3.98 -11.45
C ASP A 31 0.60 2.73 -11.01
N LYS A 32 -0.52 2.47 -11.69
CA LYS A 32 -1.35 1.28 -11.45
C LYS A 32 -0.56 -0.02 -11.61
N ALA A 33 0.40 -0.09 -12.54
CA ALA A 33 1.20 -1.29 -12.75
C ALA A 33 2.10 -1.59 -11.53
N ALA A 34 2.60 -0.55 -10.85
CA ALA A 34 3.38 -0.70 -9.62
C ALA A 34 2.54 -1.29 -8.48
N PHE A 35 1.30 -0.82 -8.33
CA PHE A 35 0.35 -1.41 -7.36
C PHE A 35 0.01 -2.87 -7.69
N VAL A 36 -0.34 -3.17 -8.94
CA VAL A 36 -0.64 -4.54 -9.38
C VAL A 36 0.54 -5.47 -9.13
N ALA A 37 1.77 -5.02 -9.43
CA ALA A 37 2.98 -5.79 -9.16
C ALA A 37 3.18 -6.02 -7.67
N ALA A 38 3.02 -4.98 -6.83
CA ALA A 38 3.16 -5.10 -5.39
C ALA A 38 2.13 -6.08 -4.79
N MET A 39 0.87 -6.02 -5.23
CA MET A 39 -0.17 -6.98 -4.81
C MET A 39 0.21 -8.43 -5.14
N ASN A 40 0.74 -8.67 -6.34
CA ASN A 40 1.25 -9.99 -6.73
C ASN A 40 2.48 -10.41 -5.92
N ILE A 41 3.40 -9.48 -5.64
CA ILE A 41 4.59 -9.74 -4.84
C ILE A 41 4.22 -10.12 -3.40
N ILE A 42 3.20 -9.47 -2.78
CA ILE A 42 2.70 -9.86 -1.46
C ILE A 42 2.29 -11.33 -1.45
N ALA A 43 1.45 -11.73 -2.40
CA ALA A 43 0.96 -13.10 -2.52
C ALA A 43 2.09 -14.12 -2.73
N VAL A 44 3.06 -13.80 -3.60
CA VAL A 44 4.24 -14.65 -3.86
C VAL A 44 5.15 -14.74 -2.64
N CYS A 45 5.33 -13.66 -1.87
CA CYS A 45 6.09 -13.68 -0.63
C CYS A 45 5.38 -14.49 0.45
N PHE A 46 4.06 -14.37 0.58
CA PHE A 46 3.24 -15.17 1.48
C PHE A 46 3.46 -16.68 1.26
N LEU A 47 3.45 -17.14 0.01
CA LEU A 47 3.68 -18.57 -0.32
C LEU A 47 5.06 -19.09 0.09
N LYS A 48 6.01 -18.22 0.40
CA LYS A 48 7.41 -18.59 0.75
C LYS A 48 7.78 -18.29 2.19
N CYS A 49 6.95 -17.57 2.91
CA CYS A 49 7.17 -17.18 4.29
C CYS A 49 6.15 -17.87 5.21
N LYS A 50 6.56 -18.14 6.46
CA LYS A 50 5.68 -18.76 7.46
C LYS A 50 4.87 -17.72 8.26
N VAL A 51 4.54 -16.61 7.62
CA VAL A 51 3.71 -15.56 8.24
C VAL A 51 2.25 -15.74 7.89
N VAL A 52 1.38 -15.29 8.76
CA VAL A 52 -0.02 -15.01 8.44
C VAL A 52 -0.12 -13.50 8.17
N ILE A 53 -0.95 -13.12 7.22
CA ILE A 53 -1.23 -11.71 6.89
C ILE A 53 -2.67 -11.41 7.31
N PRO A 54 -2.92 -10.86 8.51
CA PRO A 54 -4.24 -10.41 8.93
C PRO A 54 -4.74 -9.20 8.15
N ALA A 55 -3.89 -8.19 7.90
CA ALA A 55 -4.29 -6.98 7.19
C ALA A 55 -3.11 -6.31 6.49
N PHE A 56 -3.40 -5.57 5.41
CA PHE A 56 -2.42 -4.71 4.76
C PHE A 56 -3.08 -3.55 4.01
N CYS A 57 -2.29 -2.51 3.74
CA CYS A 57 -2.65 -1.39 2.88
C CYS A 57 -1.41 -0.85 2.16
N LEU A 58 -1.49 -0.70 0.84
CA LEU A 58 -0.48 -0.06 0.01
C LEU A 58 -0.93 1.37 -0.27
N MET A 59 -0.12 2.35 0.13
CA MET A 59 -0.35 3.77 -0.15
C MET A 59 0.66 4.26 -1.19
N ASP A 60 0.38 5.33 -1.88
CA ASP A 60 1.24 5.84 -2.97
C ASP A 60 2.72 5.98 -2.58
N ASN A 61 3.02 6.27 -1.31
CA ASN A 61 4.37 6.53 -0.83
C ASN A 61 4.82 5.65 0.35
N HIS A 62 3.96 4.76 0.84
CA HIS A 62 4.29 3.87 1.95
C HIS A 62 3.39 2.62 1.95
N VAL A 63 3.76 1.65 2.77
CA VAL A 63 2.99 0.42 2.94
C VAL A 63 2.81 0.10 4.41
N HIS A 64 1.71 -0.57 4.73
CA HIS A 64 1.43 -1.11 6.04
C HIS A 64 1.02 -2.57 5.95
N PHE A 65 1.59 -3.40 6.82
CA PHE A 65 1.20 -4.78 7.01
C PHE A 65 0.96 -5.05 8.49
N VAL A 66 -0.07 -5.78 8.80
CA VAL A 66 -0.20 -6.52 10.05
C VAL A 66 0.20 -7.95 9.76
N LEU A 67 1.21 -8.45 10.45
CA LEU A 67 1.73 -9.80 10.30
C LEU A 67 1.58 -10.56 11.62
N TYR A 68 1.32 -11.87 11.53
CA TYR A 68 1.38 -12.77 12.68
C TYR A 68 2.41 -13.86 12.40
N GLY A 69 3.42 -13.94 13.25
CA GLY A 69 4.55 -14.85 13.09
C GLY A 69 5.58 -14.63 14.18
N THR A 70 6.74 -15.28 14.06
CA THR A 70 7.93 -14.90 14.82
C THR A 70 8.54 -13.64 14.21
N LEU A 71 9.34 -12.90 14.98
CA LEU A 71 10.06 -11.72 14.46
C LEU A 71 10.91 -12.09 13.21
N LYS A 72 11.58 -13.24 13.26
CA LYS A 72 12.39 -13.74 12.14
C LYS A 72 11.55 -13.96 10.87
N GLU A 73 10.39 -14.61 11.00
CA GLU A 73 9.48 -14.86 9.87
C GLU A 73 8.95 -13.54 9.27
N CYS A 74 8.61 -12.57 10.14
CA CYS A 74 8.17 -11.25 9.69
C CYS A 74 9.28 -10.46 8.98
N CYS A 75 10.52 -10.52 9.49
CA CYS A 75 11.67 -9.93 8.81
C CYS A 75 11.96 -10.61 7.47
N GLU A 76 11.82 -11.93 7.38
CA GLU A 76 11.99 -12.65 6.12
C GLU A 76 10.95 -12.21 5.07
N PHE A 77 9.69 -12.03 5.47
CA PHE A 77 8.65 -11.49 4.58
C PHE A 77 9.00 -10.08 4.10
N ARG A 78 9.39 -9.19 5.02
CA ARG A 78 9.83 -7.82 4.73
C ARG A 78 10.93 -7.79 3.66
N ASP A 79 11.99 -8.55 3.90
CA ASP A 79 13.19 -8.54 3.05
C ASP A 79 12.90 -9.10 1.66
N ARG A 80 12.06 -10.16 1.59
CA ARG A 80 11.61 -10.72 0.31
C ARG A 80 10.73 -9.75 -0.46
N PHE A 81 9.81 -9.07 0.20
CA PHE A 81 8.95 -8.06 -0.42
C PHE A 81 9.78 -6.90 -0.95
N ALA A 82 10.65 -6.30 -0.12
CA ALA A 82 11.52 -5.20 -0.50
C ALA A 82 12.41 -5.56 -1.70
N HIS A 83 13.07 -6.73 -1.65
CA HIS A 83 13.95 -7.19 -2.72
C HIS A 83 13.20 -7.41 -4.03
N LYS A 84 12.07 -8.16 -3.99
CA LYS A 84 11.29 -8.45 -5.19
C LYS A 84 10.72 -7.19 -5.82
N TYR A 85 10.21 -6.27 -5.00
CA TYR A 85 9.65 -5.01 -5.50
C TYR A 85 10.75 -4.11 -6.11
N SER A 86 11.91 -4.01 -5.47
CA SER A 86 13.05 -3.26 -6.01
C SER A 86 13.54 -3.83 -7.34
N LEU A 87 13.58 -5.15 -7.49
CA LEU A 87 13.95 -5.81 -8.73
C LEU A 87 12.91 -5.55 -9.83
N TRP A 88 11.62 -5.68 -9.51
CA TRP A 88 10.53 -5.36 -10.43
C TRP A 88 10.58 -3.91 -10.89
N TYR A 89 10.78 -2.98 -9.95
CA TYR A 89 10.88 -1.55 -10.22
C TYR A 89 12.04 -1.24 -11.17
N HIS A 90 13.22 -1.81 -10.89
CA HIS A 90 14.38 -1.64 -11.77
C HIS A 90 14.11 -2.14 -13.20
N ASN A 91 13.51 -3.32 -13.32
CA ASN A 91 13.20 -3.91 -14.63
C ASN A 91 12.14 -3.10 -15.41
N ARG A 92 11.19 -2.51 -14.69
CA ARG A 92 10.08 -1.75 -15.29
C ARG A 92 10.49 -0.36 -15.76
N TYR A 93 11.27 0.34 -14.93
CA TYR A 93 11.59 1.75 -15.17
C TYR A 93 13.03 1.96 -15.61
N SER A 94 13.81 0.90 -15.80
CA SER A 94 15.23 0.92 -16.19
C SER A 94 16.10 1.82 -15.30
N CYS A 95 15.66 2.03 -14.06
CA CYS A 95 16.37 2.81 -13.06
C CYS A 95 16.27 2.15 -11.68
N ARG A 96 17.28 2.35 -10.84
CA ARG A 96 17.17 1.98 -9.43
C ARG A 96 16.39 3.05 -8.69
N ARG A 97 15.63 2.66 -7.69
CA ARG A 97 15.12 3.62 -6.71
C ARG A 97 16.30 4.35 -6.07
N SER A 98 16.13 5.65 -5.82
CA SER A 98 17.16 6.47 -5.18
C SER A 98 17.53 5.91 -3.80
N GLU A 99 16.56 5.33 -3.11
CA GLU A 99 16.72 4.74 -1.79
C GLU A 99 15.96 3.41 -1.67
N PRO A 100 16.49 2.44 -0.90
CA PRO A 100 15.76 1.22 -0.58
C PRO A 100 14.49 1.57 0.23
N ILE A 101 13.52 0.66 0.22
CA ILE A 101 12.35 0.80 1.08
C ILE A 101 12.82 0.56 2.52
N ASP A 102 12.71 1.61 3.34
CA ASP A 102 13.03 1.53 4.77
C ASP A 102 11.80 1.08 5.55
N PHE A 103 11.96 -0.02 6.26
CA PHE A 103 10.87 -0.63 7.01
C PHE A 103 11.15 -0.62 8.50
N ASP A 104 10.16 -0.15 9.24
CA ASP A 104 10.05 -0.39 10.67
C ASP A 104 9.18 -1.60 10.98
N ILE A 105 9.48 -2.30 12.07
CA ILE A 105 8.69 -3.42 12.57
C ILE A 105 8.47 -3.27 14.06
N LYS A 106 7.20 -3.28 14.51
CA LYS A 106 6.81 -3.12 15.92
C LYS A 106 5.99 -4.30 16.39
N LEU A 107 6.41 -4.93 17.49
CA LEU A 107 5.58 -5.92 18.17
C LEU A 107 4.34 -5.24 18.78
N MET A 108 3.20 -5.88 18.62
CA MET A 108 1.94 -5.49 19.25
C MET A 108 1.61 -6.52 20.34
N ASP A 109 1.80 -6.14 21.57
CA ASP A 109 1.73 -7.03 22.75
C ASP A 109 0.41 -6.93 23.53
N ASP A 110 -0.45 -5.99 23.15
CA ASP A 110 -1.75 -5.74 23.76
C ASP A 110 -2.89 -5.88 22.74
N GLU A 111 -4.00 -6.51 23.14
CA GLU A 111 -5.16 -6.76 22.28
C GLU A 111 -5.74 -5.45 21.70
N LYS A 112 -5.87 -4.43 22.54
CA LYS A 112 -6.38 -3.12 22.11
C LYS A 112 -5.46 -2.45 21.10
N TYR A 113 -4.14 -2.60 21.29
CA TYR A 113 -3.15 -2.09 20.33
C TYR A 113 -3.25 -2.85 19.00
N ILE A 114 -3.44 -4.17 19.01
CA ILE A 114 -3.66 -4.98 17.80
C ILE A 114 -4.91 -4.50 17.04
N LEU A 115 -6.05 -4.36 17.74
CA LEU A 115 -7.31 -3.90 17.11
C LEU A 115 -7.18 -2.50 16.50
N ASN A 116 -6.58 -1.56 17.26
CA ASN A 116 -6.34 -0.20 16.76
C ASN A 116 -5.39 -0.19 15.55
N SER A 117 -4.34 -1.01 15.56
CA SER A 117 -3.37 -1.08 14.46
C SER A 117 -4.01 -1.67 13.20
N ILE A 118 -4.82 -2.72 13.32
CA ILE A 118 -5.57 -3.27 12.19
C ILE A 118 -6.50 -2.19 11.62
N ALA A 119 -7.31 -1.54 12.46
CA ALA A 119 -8.22 -0.49 12.01
C ALA A 119 -7.46 0.69 11.36
N TYR A 120 -6.32 1.10 11.95
CA TYR A 120 -5.44 2.13 11.38
C TYR A 120 -4.95 1.74 9.98
N VAL A 121 -4.42 0.52 9.81
CA VAL A 121 -3.93 0.03 8.51
C VAL A 121 -5.04 0.07 7.46
N LEU A 122 -6.24 -0.40 7.81
CA LEU A 122 -7.36 -0.46 6.87
C LEU A 122 -7.96 0.91 6.51
N ARG A 123 -7.82 1.92 7.41
CA ARG A 123 -8.34 3.29 7.19
C ARG A 123 -7.41 4.19 6.39
N ASN A 124 -6.19 3.76 6.06
CA ASN A 124 -5.21 4.64 5.42
C ASN A 124 -5.75 5.28 4.14
N GLY A 125 -6.53 4.56 3.33
CA GLY A 125 -7.16 5.12 2.12
C GLY A 125 -8.17 6.23 2.41
N ILE A 126 -8.93 6.12 3.53
CA ILE A 126 -9.85 7.18 3.98
C ILE A 126 -9.06 8.37 4.54
N ALA A 127 -8.08 8.10 5.40
CA ALA A 127 -7.25 9.15 6.03
C ALA A 127 -6.46 9.97 4.98
N ALA A 128 -6.11 9.36 3.86
CA ALA A 128 -5.51 10.05 2.72
C ALA A 128 -6.52 10.81 1.84
N GLY A 129 -7.83 10.67 2.10
CA GLY A 129 -8.89 11.33 1.34
C GLY A 129 -9.15 10.74 -0.05
N TYR A 130 -8.69 9.52 -0.32
CA TYR A 130 -8.85 8.88 -1.64
C TYR A 130 -10.23 8.26 -1.85
N ILE A 131 -10.89 7.85 -0.77
CA ILE A 131 -12.16 7.13 -0.78
C ILE A 131 -13.03 7.50 0.41
N TYR A 132 -14.33 7.22 0.31
CA TYR A 132 -15.28 7.41 1.40
C TYR A 132 -15.41 6.19 2.31
N CYS A 133 -15.25 4.97 1.75
CA CYS A 133 -15.33 3.70 2.46
C CYS A 133 -14.04 2.92 2.32
N ALA A 134 -13.49 2.38 3.41
CA ALA A 134 -12.23 1.66 3.38
C ALA A 134 -12.24 0.45 2.43
N GLU A 135 -13.38 -0.21 2.32
CA GLU A 135 -13.58 -1.37 1.45
C GLU A 135 -13.49 -1.07 -0.05
N ASP A 136 -13.63 0.19 -0.44
CA ASP A 136 -13.52 0.61 -1.85
C ASP A 136 -12.06 0.84 -2.28
N TYR A 137 -11.11 0.79 -1.32
CA TYR A 137 -9.69 0.97 -1.65
C TYR A 137 -9.08 -0.33 -2.18
N PRO A 138 -8.79 -0.42 -3.48
CA PRO A 138 -8.44 -1.69 -4.13
C PRO A 138 -7.06 -2.23 -3.71
N TRP A 139 -6.19 -1.38 -3.17
CA TRP A 139 -4.81 -1.71 -2.81
C TRP A 139 -4.66 -2.06 -1.33
N SER A 140 -5.71 -2.62 -0.76
CA SER A 140 -5.76 -3.05 0.65
C SER A 140 -6.55 -4.33 0.81
N SER A 141 -6.52 -4.88 2.02
CA SER A 141 -7.37 -6.00 2.39
C SER A 141 -8.74 -5.58 2.93
N ALA A 142 -9.05 -4.27 2.98
CA ALA A 142 -10.22 -3.74 3.70
C ALA A 142 -11.57 -4.30 3.20
N GLY A 143 -11.67 -4.65 1.93
CA GLY A 143 -12.90 -5.20 1.34
C GLY A 143 -13.25 -6.64 1.75
N LEU A 144 -12.43 -7.31 2.59
CA LEU A 144 -12.63 -8.72 2.93
C LEU A 144 -13.46 -8.95 4.19
N TYR A 145 -13.40 -8.05 5.19
CA TYR A 145 -13.86 -8.31 6.55
C TYR A 145 -15.37 -8.18 6.70
N PHE A 146 -15.94 -9.10 7.52
CA PHE A 146 -17.37 -9.16 7.85
C PHE A 146 -18.29 -9.17 6.64
N ARG A 147 -17.80 -9.66 5.51
CA ARG A 147 -18.60 -9.93 4.32
C ARG A 147 -19.27 -11.30 4.46
N ARG A 148 -20.51 -11.40 3.98
CA ARG A 148 -21.17 -12.71 3.89
C ARG A 148 -20.41 -13.57 2.88
N PRO A 149 -20.20 -14.88 3.15
CA PRO A 149 -19.54 -15.78 2.22
C PRO A 149 -20.15 -15.76 0.82
N GLU A 150 -21.48 -15.64 0.73
CA GLU A 150 -22.21 -15.57 -0.54
C GLU A 150 -21.85 -14.30 -1.33
N THR A 151 -21.62 -13.18 -0.64
CA THR A 151 -21.20 -11.91 -1.26
C THR A 151 -19.80 -12.03 -1.84
N LEU A 152 -18.86 -12.62 -1.11
CA LEU A 152 -17.50 -12.86 -1.61
C LEU A 152 -17.51 -13.85 -2.77
N ALA A 153 -18.30 -14.92 -2.68
CA ALA A 153 -18.44 -15.90 -3.73
C ALA A 153 -19.05 -15.27 -5.00
N ALA A 154 -20.08 -14.44 -4.86
CA ALA A 154 -20.68 -13.72 -5.97
C ALA A 154 -19.70 -12.74 -6.62
N LEU A 155 -18.92 -11.99 -5.83
CA LEU A 155 -17.91 -11.06 -6.33
C LEU A 155 -16.85 -11.77 -7.18
N THR A 156 -16.40 -12.94 -6.75
CA THR A 156 -15.30 -13.65 -7.39
C THR A 156 -15.74 -14.71 -8.40
N LYS A 157 -17.06 -14.87 -8.61
CA LYS A 157 -17.63 -15.95 -9.44
C LYS A 157 -17.07 -15.97 -10.87
N GLU A 158 -16.95 -14.79 -11.47
CA GLU A 158 -16.50 -14.66 -12.86
C GLU A 158 -14.99 -14.39 -12.98
N TRP A 159 -14.27 -14.36 -11.85
CA TRP A 159 -12.84 -14.12 -11.88
C TRP A 159 -12.08 -15.37 -12.29
N THR A 160 -11.00 -15.16 -13.03
CA THR A 160 -10.15 -16.23 -13.55
C THR A 160 -9.45 -16.98 -12.42
N GLU A 161 -9.45 -18.29 -12.45
CA GLU A 161 -8.57 -19.11 -11.60
C GLU A 161 -7.18 -19.21 -12.19
N VAL A 162 -6.17 -19.30 -11.31
CA VAL A 162 -4.77 -19.48 -11.72
C VAL A 162 -4.60 -20.74 -12.59
N SER A 163 -5.34 -21.82 -12.30
CA SER A 163 -5.35 -23.06 -13.09
C SER A 163 -5.66 -22.85 -14.56
N LEU A 164 -6.53 -21.88 -14.88
CA LEU A 164 -6.95 -21.54 -16.24
C LEU A 164 -5.93 -20.68 -17.01
N LEU A 165 -4.92 -20.14 -16.33
CA LEU A 165 -3.86 -19.37 -16.98
C LEU A 165 -2.78 -20.31 -17.53
N THR A 166 -2.28 -20.02 -18.72
CA THR A 166 -1.09 -20.70 -19.25
C THR A 166 0.14 -20.43 -18.39
N ILE A 167 1.11 -21.34 -18.37
CA ILE A 167 2.39 -21.19 -17.66
C ILE A 167 3.07 -19.87 -18.04
N ARG A 168 3.07 -19.53 -19.34
CA ARG A 168 3.62 -18.28 -19.84
C ARG A 168 2.93 -17.07 -19.21
N LYS A 169 1.59 -17.08 -19.17
CA LYS A 169 0.80 -15.97 -18.61
C LYS A 169 1.02 -15.81 -17.10
N ARG A 170 1.10 -16.92 -16.36
CA ARG A 170 1.42 -16.91 -14.92
C ARG A 170 2.79 -16.27 -14.67
N ARG A 171 3.82 -16.65 -15.45
CA ARG A 171 5.17 -16.08 -15.32
C ARG A 171 5.20 -14.60 -15.64
N GLU A 172 4.49 -14.17 -16.68
CA GLU A 172 4.37 -12.76 -17.06
C GLU A 172 3.69 -11.93 -15.97
N MET A 173 2.54 -12.40 -15.45
CA MET A 173 1.74 -11.66 -14.48
C MET A 173 2.36 -11.64 -13.07
N PHE A 174 2.85 -12.78 -12.61
CA PHE A 174 3.27 -12.95 -11.21
C PHE A 174 4.79 -12.93 -11.02
N GLN A 175 5.55 -12.91 -12.11
CA GLN A 175 7.02 -12.84 -12.14
C GLN A 175 7.67 -13.84 -11.16
N THR A 176 7.14 -15.07 -11.15
CA THR A 176 7.60 -16.14 -10.28
C THR A 176 7.62 -17.47 -11.04
N MET A 177 8.57 -18.34 -10.64
CA MET A 177 8.62 -19.73 -11.04
C MET A 177 7.96 -20.63 -9.99
N ASN A 178 7.48 -20.05 -8.87
CA ASN A 178 6.84 -20.82 -7.82
C ASN A 178 5.47 -21.29 -8.28
N ASP A 179 5.06 -22.46 -7.79
CA ASP A 179 3.70 -22.91 -7.92
C ASP A 179 2.76 -22.02 -7.07
N ILE A 180 1.73 -21.52 -7.72
CA ILE A 180 0.64 -20.79 -7.09
C ILE A 180 -0.56 -21.74 -7.09
N PRO A 181 -1.30 -21.88 -5.98
CA PRO A 181 -2.47 -22.76 -5.93
C PRO A 181 -3.43 -22.46 -7.07
N GLY A 182 -3.85 -23.55 -7.76
CA GLY A 182 -4.65 -23.43 -8.98
C GLY A 182 -6.02 -22.81 -8.79
N GLU A 183 -6.61 -22.99 -7.61
CA GLU A 183 -7.90 -22.46 -7.19
C GLU A 183 -7.88 -20.98 -6.84
N TRP A 184 -6.69 -20.37 -6.71
CA TRP A 184 -6.61 -18.94 -6.39
C TRP A 184 -7.21 -18.08 -7.49
N LYS A 185 -7.95 -17.07 -7.08
CA LYS A 185 -8.60 -16.12 -7.98
C LYS A 185 -7.67 -14.97 -8.34
N VAL A 186 -7.79 -14.53 -9.59
CA VAL A 186 -7.11 -13.36 -10.16
C VAL A 186 -8.16 -12.32 -10.44
N THR A 187 -7.94 -11.10 -9.95
CA THR A 187 -8.86 -9.98 -10.17
C THR A 187 -8.88 -9.53 -11.64
N PRO A 188 -9.92 -8.80 -12.08
CA PRO A 188 -9.96 -8.23 -13.43
C PRO A 188 -8.76 -7.32 -13.75
N GLU A 189 -8.18 -6.66 -12.72
CA GLU A 189 -7.00 -5.80 -12.85
C GLU A 189 -5.70 -6.58 -13.02
N GLY A 190 -5.70 -7.90 -12.83
CA GLY A 190 -4.56 -8.77 -13.08
C GLY A 190 -3.66 -9.07 -11.87
N PHE A 191 -4.17 -8.91 -10.65
CA PHE A 191 -3.45 -9.35 -9.45
C PHE A 191 -4.17 -10.48 -8.71
N LEU A 192 -3.39 -11.25 -7.94
CA LEU A 192 -3.92 -12.31 -7.07
C LEU A 192 -4.80 -11.70 -5.99
N TRP A 193 -6.04 -12.13 -5.91
CA TRP A 193 -7.01 -11.60 -4.96
C TRP A 193 -6.56 -11.77 -3.51
N PRO A 194 -6.61 -10.70 -2.69
CA PRO A 194 -6.19 -10.79 -1.29
C PRO A 194 -6.91 -11.86 -0.47
N GLY A 195 -8.17 -12.18 -0.79
CA GLY A 195 -8.90 -13.26 -0.13
C GLY A 195 -8.29 -14.66 -0.31
N ASN A 196 -7.33 -14.83 -1.23
CA ASN A 196 -6.60 -16.09 -1.39
C ASN A 196 -5.55 -16.31 -0.26
N TYR A 197 -5.03 -15.22 0.36
CA TYR A 197 -3.89 -15.31 1.25
C TYR A 197 -4.00 -14.48 2.54
N VAL A 198 -4.98 -13.59 2.64
CA VAL A 198 -5.25 -12.82 3.88
C VAL A 198 -6.13 -13.66 4.80
N ASP A 199 -5.71 -13.82 6.05
CA ASP A 199 -6.52 -14.44 7.09
C ASP A 199 -7.50 -13.43 7.71
N TYR A 200 -8.52 -13.07 6.92
CA TYR A 200 -9.58 -12.17 7.37
C TYR A 200 -10.42 -12.77 8.51
N GLN A 201 -10.52 -14.11 8.58
CA GLN A 201 -11.24 -14.79 9.66
C GLN A 201 -10.55 -14.60 11.02
N MET A 202 -9.20 -14.54 11.05
CA MET A 202 -8.46 -14.18 12.26
C MET A 202 -8.86 -12.79 12.76
N VAL A 203 -8.98 -11.81 11.86
CA VAL A 203 -9.39 -10.44 12.20
C VAL A 203 -10.84 -10.41 12.70
N GLU A 204 -11.75 -11.12 12.04
CA GLU A 204 -13.15 -11.24 12.48
C GLU A 204 -13.28 -11.84 13.88
N LYS A 205 -12.46 -12.85 14.20
CA LYS A 205 -12.39 -13.43 15.55
C LYS A 205 -11.87 -12.43 16.60
N LEU A 206 -10.87 -11.61 16.24
CA LEU A 206 -10.32 -10.57 17.12
C LEU A 206 -11.37 -9.49 17.44
N PHE A 207 -12.04 -8.97 16.44
CA PHE A 207 -13.09 -7.96 16.63
C PHE A 207 -14.42 -8.53 17.15
N ARG A 208 -14.62 -9.85 17.05
CA ARG A 208 -15.80 -10.61 17.51
C ARG A 208 -17.12 -10.27 16.80
N THR A 209 -17.37 -9.00 16.50
CA THR A 209 -18.62 -8.56 15.86
C THR A 209 -18.38 -7.45 14.82
N PRO A 210 -19.22 -7.35 13.78
CA PRO A 210 -19.18 -6.24 12.82
C PRO A 210 -19.31 -4.88 13.52
N LYS A 211 -20.12 -4.78 14.59
CA LYS A 211 -20.31 -3.54 15.36
C LYS A 211 -19.00 -3.09 16.02
N SER A 212 -18.26 -4.03 16.61
CA SER A 212 -16.95 -3.74 17.20
C SER A 212 -15.96 -3.28 16.13
N PHE A 213 -15.91 -3.99 14.99
CA PHE A 213 -15.06 -3.60 13.86
C PHE A 213 -15.37 -2.17 13.38
N THR A 214 -16.66 -1.88 13.12
CA THR A 214 -17.09 -0.54 12.69
C THR A 214 -16.74 0.54 13.73
N PHE A 215 -16.87 0.24 15.02
CA PHE A 215 -16.48 1.15 16.09
C PHE A 215 -14.99 1.53 16.00
N PHE A 216 -14.09 0.54 15.88
CA PHE A 216 -12.66 0.80 15.72
C PHE A 216 -12.33 1.48 14.40
N MET A 217 -13.03 1.12 13.32
CA MET A 217 -12.90 1.77 12.02
C MET A 217 -13.34 3.25 12.03
N GLY A 218 -14.27 3.62 12.90
CA GLY A 218 -14.74 5.00 13.08
C GLY A 218 -13.91 5.84 14.05
N GLN A 219 -12.99 5.24 14.81
CA GLN A 219 -12.13 5.98 15.73
C GLN A 219 -10.97 6.62 14.97
N SER A 220 -11.08 7.91 14.66
CA SER A 220 -9.94 8.70 14.19
C SER A 220 -9.23 9.35 15.38
N LYS A 221 -7.89 9.35 15.39
CA LYS A 221 -7.13 10.15 16.34
C LYS A 221 -7.33 11.64 16.01
N GLU A 222 -7.26 12.49 17.03
CA GLU A 222 -7.40 13.94 16.90
C GLU A 222 -6.45 14.52 15.84
N GLU A 223 -5.26 13.95 15.69
CA GLU A 223 -4.29 14.27 14.64
C GLU A 223 -4.81 13.95 13.22
N GLU A 224 -5.50 12.84 13.02
CA GLU A 224 -6.12 12.46 11.73
C GLU A 224 -7.28 13.42 11.41
N ILE A 225 -8.05 13.82 12.42
CA ILE A 225 -9.13 14.80 12.28
C ILE A 225 -8.55 16.16 11.92
N ASN A 226 -7.50 16.63 12.59
CA ASN A 226 -6.85 17.90 12.30
C ASN A 226 -6.20 17.92 10.93
N MET A 227 -5.58 16.80 10.48
CA MET A 227 -5.11 16.63 9.11
C MET A 227 -6.26 16.71 8.10
N SER A 228 -7.41 16.08 8.39
CA SER A 228 -8.59 16.12 7.52
C SER A 228 -9.29 17.47 7.53
N LEU A 229 -9.27 18.20 8.66
CA LEU A 229 -9.82 19.55 8.77
C LEU A 229 -8.99 20.58 8.02
N GLY A 230 -7.65 20.45 8.05
CA GLY A 230 -6.74 21.24 7.20
C GLY A 230 -6.89 20.96 5.70
N ALA A 231 -7.39 19.78 5.34
CA ALA A 231 -7.63 19.36 3.96
C ALA A 231 -9.03 19.78 3.44
N ARG A 232 -9.91 20.34 4.26
CA ARG A 232 -11.29 20.72 3.86
C ARG A 232 -11.37 21.70 2.69
N GLU A 233 -10.29 22.41 2.39
CA GLU A 233 -10.23 23.32 1.23
C GLU A 233 -9.63 22.67 -0.02
N LEU A 234 -9.13 21.45 0.06
CA LEU A 234 -8.40 20.81 -1.02
C LEU A 234 -9.08 19.50 -1.43
N VAL A 235 -9.47 19.40 -2.68
CA VAL A 235 -9.89 18.12 -3.28
C VAL A 235 -8.66 17.21 -3.27
N ALA A 236 -8.66 16.18 -2.41
CA ALA A 236 -7.58 15.23 -2.36
C ALA A 236 -7.69 14.28 -3.57
N LEU A 237 -6.88 14.52 -4.60
CA LEU A 237 -6.68 13.56 -5.66
C LEU A 237 -5.68 12.50 -5.19
N PRO A 238 -5.87 11.21 -5.53
CA PRO A 238 -4.83 10.20 -5.38
C PRO A 238 -3.53 10.63 -6.07
N ASP A 239 -2.38 10.32 -5.50
CA ASP A 239 -1.08 10.68 -6.10
C ASP A 239 -0.94 10.13 -7.52
N MET A 240 -1.45 8.92 -7.77
CA MET A 240 -1.47 8.33 -9.10
C MET A 240 -2.24 9.21 -10.10
N GLU A 241 -3.45 9.64 -9.75
CA GLU A 241 -4.27 10.48 -10.61
C GLU A 241 -3.62 11.86 -10.82
N LEU A 242 -3.10 12.47 -9.75
CA LEU A 242 -2.38 13.74 -9.86
C LEU A 242 -1.13 13.62 -10.72
N ARG A 243 -0.42 12.47 -10.65
CA ARG A 243 0.74 12.20 -11.50
C ARG A 243 0.35 12.09 -12.97
N GLU A 244 -0.74 11.39 -13.29
CA GLU A 244 -1.25 11.32 -14.68
C GLU A 244 -1.58 12.72 -15.23
N LYS A 245 -2.23 13.55 -14.43
CA LYS A 245 -2.51 14.94 -14.76
C LYS A 245 -1.22 15.76 -14.91
N ALA A 246 -0.26 15.58 -14.00
CA ALA A 246 1.05 16.24 -14.08
C ALA A 246 1.80 15.87 -15.38
N VAL A 247 1.80 14.59 -15.76
CA VAL A 247 2.40 14.12 -17.02
C VAL A 247 1.68 14.72 -18.23
N ALA A 248 0.34 14.78 -18.22
CA ALA A 248 -0.44 15.38 -19.29
C ALA A 248 -0.11 16.89 -19.45
N HIS A 249 -0.04 17.63 -18.34
CA HIS A 249 0.39 19.04 -18.37
C HIS A 249 1.83 19.21 -18.81
N SER A 250 2.76 18.37 -18.34
CA SER A 250 4.17 18.42 -18.73
C SER A 250 4.33 18.20 -20.25
N ARG A 251 3.60 17.22 -20.79
CA ARG A 251 3.58 16.97 -22.24
C ARG A 251 3.07 18.18 -23.03
N ARG A 252 2.00 18.81 -22.55
CA ARG A 252 1.41 20.00 -23.19
C ARG A 252 2.32 21.22 -23.08
N MET A 253 2.96 21.45 -21.92
CA MET A 253 3.75 22.66 -21.64
C MET A 253 5.19 22.57 -22.10
N PHE A 254 5.79 21.37 -21.99
CA PHE A 254 7.23 21.16 -22.14
C PHE A 254 7.60 20.05 -23.13
N ARG A 255 6.60 19.39 -23.74
CA ARG A 255 6.76 18.30 -24.72
C ARG A 255 7.51 17.07 -24.17
N THR A 256 7.53 16.88 -22.87
CA THR A 256 8.08 15.68 -22.21
C THR A 256 7.05 15.04 -21.30
N SER A 257 7.06 13.71 -21.23
CA SER A 257 6.27 12.90 -20.29
C SER A 257 7.09 12.52 -19.06
N ASN A 258 8.41 12.73 -19.09
CA ASN A 258 9.29 12.39 -17.99
C ASN A 258 9.45 13.60 -17.05
N LEU A 259 8.76 13.56 -15.90
CA LEU A 259 8.81 14.63 -14.92
C LEU A 259 10.20 14.81 -14.30
N ARG A 260 11.05 13.78 -14.34
CA ARG A 260 12.44 13.85 -13.82
C ARG A 260 13.37 14.64 -14.72
N GLU A 261 13.07 14.76 -16.01
CA GLU A 261 13.87 15.56 -16.97
C GLU A 261 13.58 17.07 -16.87
N LEU A 262 12.55 17.46 -16.14
CA LEU A 262 12.24 18.88 -15.97
C LEU A 262 13.30 19.55 -15.07
N ASP A 263 13.81 20.69 -15.50
CA ASP A 263 14.62 21.58 -14.67
C ASP A 263 13.77 22.25 -13.55
N ALA A 264 14.42 22.92 -12.62
CA ALA A 264 13.75 23.52 -11.47
C ALA A 264 12.68 24.57 -11.89
N GLU A 265 12.93 25.36 -12.91
CA GLU A 265 11.98 26.37 -13.40
C GLU A 265 10.72 25.73 -13.99
N ARG A 266 10.88 24.73 -14.85
CA ARG A 266 9.76 23.97 -15.44
C ARG A 266 8.95 23.23 -14.39
N ARG A 267 9.61 22.61 -13.40
CA ARG A 267 8.94 21.98 -12.25
C ARG A 267 8.12 23.00 -11.48
N MET A 268 8.66 24.20 -11.23
CA MET A 268 7.93 25.26 -10.53
C MET A 268 6.72 25.75 -11.32
N ARG A 269 6.83 25.90 -12.64
CA ARG A 269 5.69 26.26 -13.50
C ARG A 269 4.62 25.19 -13.48
N LEU A 270 5.03 23.91 -13.51
CA LEU A 270 4.11 22.78 -13.39
C LEU A 270 3.44 22.77 -12.00
N ALA A 271 4.20 23.01 -10.92
CA ALA A 271 3.66 23.10 -9.56
C ALA A 271 2.56 24.15 -9.43
N LYS A 272 2.78 25.36 -9.99
CA LYS A 272 1.78 26.44 -10.03
C LYS A 272 0.49 26.00 -10.72
N THR A 273 0.62 25.31 -11.85
CA THR A 273 -0.53 24.80 -12.61
C THR A 273 -1.31 23.76 -11.80
N LEU A 274 -0.62 22.76 -11.24
CA LEU A 274 -1.24 21.72 -10.43
C LEU A 274 -1.93 22.29 -9.19
N ARG A 275 -1.28 23.25 -8.51
CA ARG A 275 -1.86 23.91 -7.34
C ARG A 275 -3.13 24.69 -7.69
N LYS A 276 -3.10 25.44 -8.81
CA LYS A 276 -4.22 26.25 -9.26
C LYS A 276 -5.40 25.42 -9.73
N GLU A 277 -5.14 24.35 -10.54
CA GLU A 277 -6.21 23.58 -11.17
C GLU A 277 -6.79 22.52 -10.24
N TYR A 278 -5.93 21.84 -9.42
CA TYR A 278 -6.36 20.70 -8.60
C TYR A 278 -6.34 20.98 -7.09
N ARG A 279 -5.92 22.17 -6.67
CA ARG A 279 -5.86 22.59 -5.25
C ARG A 279 -5.10 21.60 -4.34
N CYS A 280 -4.11 20.87 -4.90
CA CYS A 280 -3.35 19.87 -4.17
C CYS A 280 -2.44 20.50 -3.11
N SER A 281 -2.10 19.72 -2.06
CA SER A 281 -1.19 20.19 -1.01
C SER A 281 0.24 20.37 -1.55
N TYR A 282 1.03 21.26 -0.95
CA TYR A 282 2.46 21.42 -1.31
C TYR A 282 3.25 20.13 -1.14
N LYS A 283 2.93 19.33 -0.10
CA LYS A 283 3.54 18.03 0.16
C LYS A 283 3.27 17.06 -0.99
N GLN A 284 2.04 17.00 -1.49
CA GLN A 284 1.65 16.14 -2.59
C GLN A 284 2.32 16.56 -3.90
N ILE A 285 2.30 17.86 -4.22
CA ILE A 285 2.96 18.39 -5.41
C ILE A 285 4.46 18.11 -5.35
N ALA A 286 5.12 18.40 -4.22
CA ALA A 286 6.55 18.17 -4.01
C ALA A 286 6.96 16.72 -4.36
N ARG A 287 6.16 15.77 -3.89
CA ARG A 287 6.35 14.33 -4.12
C ARG A 287 6.22 13.94 -5.59
N ILE A 288 5.21 14.50 -6.30
CA ILE A 288 4.93 14.16 -7.69
C ILE A 288 5.98 14.72 -8.66
N ILE A 289 6.43 15.94 -8.42
CA ILE A 289 7.33 16.66 -9.33
C ILE A 289 8.79 16.69 -8.84
N HIS A 290 9.09 15.97 -7.76
CA HIS A 290 10.45 15.86 -7.18
C HIS A 290 11.08 17.22 -6.85
N LEU A 291 10.36 18.05 -6.08
CA LEU A 291 10.84 19.32 -5.52
C LEU A 291 10.78 19.29 -3.99
N ASP A 292 11.63 20.08 -3.34
CA ASP A 292 11.59 20.26 -1.89
C ASP A 292 10.32 20.99 -1.46
N GLN A 293 9.63 20.49 -0.42
CA GLN A 293 8.37 21.04 0.06
C GLN A 293 8.53 22.44 0.66
N LYS A 294 9.65 22.71 1.36
CA LYS A 294 9.91 24.04 1.95
C LYS A 294 10.06 25.06 0.84
N TYR A 295 10.82 24.72 -0.19
CA TYR A 295 11.01 25.57 -1.36
C TYR A 295 9.70 25.90 -2.07
N LEU A 296 8.81 24.90 -2.24
CA LEU A 296 7.48 25.13 -2.81
C LEU A 296 6.61 26.05 -1.93
N LYS A 297 6.67 25.85 -0.60
CA LYS A 297 5.87 26.65 0.34
C LYS A 297 6.34 28.09 0.42
N GLU A 298 7.64 28.35 0.32
CA GLU A 298 8.20 29.71 0.32
C GLU A 298 7.85 30.50 -0.95
N LEU A 299 7.76 29.81 -2.09
CA LEU A 299 7.55 30.46 -3.41
C LEU A 299 6.08 30.52 -3.84
N LEU A 300 5.21 29.69 -3.29
CA LEU A 300 3.79 29.57 -3.70
C LEU A 300 2.81 29.79 -2.53
N GLY A 301 3.36 29.99 -1.32
CA GLY A 301 2.60 30.20 -0.08
C GLY A 301 2.07 31.59 0.13
#